data_f577d9518d5e5fe184828c088a0442e6
#
_entry.id   f577d9518d5e5fe184828c088a0442e6
#
_cell.length_a   1.000
_cell.length_b   1.000
_cell.length_c   1.000
_cell.angle_alpha   90.00
_cell.angle_beta   90.00
_cell.angle_gamma   90.00
#
_symmetry.space_group_name_H-M   'P 1'
#
loop_
_entity.id
_entity.type
_entity.pdbx_description
1 polymer ?
#
loop_
_entity_poly.entity_id
_entity_poly.type
_entity_poly.pdbx_seq_one_letter_code
_entity_poly.pdbx_strand_id
1 'polypeptide(L)' 'QLSPVRIGEGSWLGENVCVIGASVGKHCVIGANSVVTHDIPDYSIAVGSPAKVIKRYNMETKIWEKI' A
#
# COMPACT_ATOMS: atom_id res chain seq x y z
N GLN A 1 16.51 2.81 -17.01
CA GLN A 1 16.76 2.06 -15.79
C GLN A 1 15.58 2.11 -14.83
N LEU A 2 15.04 0.98 -14.52
CA LEU A 2 13.89 0.90 -13.62
C LEU A 2 14.35 0.41 -12.26
N SER A 3 13.86 1.06 -11.22
CA SER A 3 14.08 0.60 -9.85
C SER A 3 13.26 -0.64 -9.60
N PRO A 4 13.79 -1.62 -8.85
CA PRO A 4 12.99 -2.79 -8.50
C PRO A 4 11.76 -2.36 -7.69
N VAL A 5 10.64 -2.98 -8.00
CA VAL A 5 9.40 -2.78 -7.26
C VAL A 5 9.05 -4.09 -6.60
N ARG A 6 8.74 -4.05 -5.31
CA ARG A 6 8.33 -5.23 -4.57
C ARG A 6 6.93 -5.06 -4.04
N ILE A 7 6.12 -6.07 -4.25
CA ILE A 7 4.78 -6.12 -3.68
C ILE A 7 4.77 -7.29 -2.71
N GLY A 8 4.52 -7.00 -1.47
CA GLY A 8 4.54 -8.02 -0.43
C GLY A 8 3.42 -9.03 -0.56
N GLU A 9 3.63 -10.17 0.08
CA GLU A 9 2.69 -11.29 0.03
C GLU A 9 1.31 -10.87 0.54
N GLY A 10 0.27 -11.32 -0.16
CA GLY A 10 -1.11 -11.09 0.26
C GLY A 10 -1.62 -9.68 0.05
N SER A 11 -0.86 -8.83 -0.62
CA SER A 11 -1.31 -7.47 -0.90
C SER A 11 -2.26 -7.45 -2.09
N TRP A 12 -3.20 -6.53 -2.05
CA TRP A 12 -4.21 -6.39 -3.08
C TRP A 12 -4.14 -4.99 -3.67
N LEU A 13 -3.99 -4.93 -4.97
CA LEU A 13 -3.91 -3.66 -5.69
C LEU A 13 -5.13 -3.51 -6.58
N GLY A 14 -5.78 -2.36 -6.48
CA GLY A 14 -6.91 -2.03 -7.33
C GLY A 14 -6.48 -1.80 -8.77
N GLU A 15 -7.42 -1.46 -9.63
CA GLU A 15 -7.12 -1.21 -11.04
C GLU A 15 -6.30 0.06 -11.21
N ASN A 16 -5.41 0.02 -12.21
CA ASN A 16 -4.62 1.19 -12.60
C ASN A 16 -3.71 1.73 -11.49
N VAL A 17 -3.28 0.87 -10.59
CA VAL A 17 -2.31 1.26 -9.58
C VAL A 17 -0.92 1.31 -10.22
N CYS A 18 -0.24 2.41 -9.98
CA CYS A 18 1.12 2.60 -10.46
C CYS A 18 2.06 2.65 -9.26
N VAL A 19 3.13 1.85 -9.29
CA VAL A 19 4.13 1.86 -8.22
C VAL A 19 5.46 2.30 -8.82
N ILE A 20 5.98 3.41 -8.34
CA ILE A 20 7.17 4.04 -8.91
C ILE A 20 8.29 4.09 -7.89
N GLY A 21 9.30 3.25 -8.09
CA GLY A 21 10.49 3.27 -7.25
C GLY A 21 10.25 3.04 -5.77
N ALA A 22 9.19 2.29 -5.44
CA ALA A 22 8.77 2.08 -4.07
C ALA A 22 8.37 0.63 -3.86
N SER A 23 8.19 0.24 -2.61
CA SER A 23 7.77 -1.12 -2.27
C SER A 23 6.48 -1.08 -1.48
N VAL A 24 5.65 -2.09 -1.67
CA VAL A 24 4.42 -2.27 -0.90
C VAL A 24 4.64 -3.45 0.04
N GLY A 25 4.34 -3.26 1.30
CA GLY A 25 4.53 -4.29 2.30
C GLY A 25 3.54 -5.43 2.16
N LYS A 26 3.52 -6.32 3.14
CA LYS A 26 2.65 -7.50 3.15
C LYS A 26 1.23 -7.11 3.55
N HIS A 27 0.26 -7.79 2.96
CA HIS A 27 -1.16 -7.66 3.32
C HIS A 27 -1.63 -6.20 3.30
N CYS A 28 -1.20 -5.46 2.29
CA CYS A 28 -1.63 -4.09 2.05
C CYS A 28 -2.79 -4.07 1.07
N VAL A 29 -3.55 -2.98 1.10
CA VAL A 29 -4.57 -2.71 0.10
C VAL A 29 -4.28 -1.36 -0.50
N ILE A 30 -4.11 -1.31 -1.81
CA ILE A 30 -3.87 -0.06 -2.53
C ILE A 30 -5.10 0.23 -3.37
N GLY A 31 -5.73 1.36 -3.13
CA GLY A 31 -6.94 1.74 -3.84
C GLY A 31 -6.72 1.96 -5.33
N ALA A 32 -7.77 1.81 -6.12
CA ALA A 32 -7.69 1.98 -7.58
C ALA A 32 -7.18 3.39 -7.94
N ASN A 33 -6.45 3.46 -9.04
CA ASN A 33 -5.90 4.70 -9.58
C ASN A 33 -4.92 5.42 -8.66
N SER A 34 -4.35 4.70 -7.70
CA SER A 34 -3.35 5.27 -6.81
C SER A 34 -1.97 5.25 -7.44
N VAL A 35 -1.15 6.21 -7.07
CA VAL A 35 0.25 6.26 -7.51
C VAL A 35 1.13 6.17 -6.28
N VAL A 36 1.80 5.03 -6.12
CA VAL A 36 2.65 4.76 -4.96
C VAL A 36 4.05 5.26 -5.26
N THR A 37 4.48 6.28 -4.53
CA THR A 37 5.81 6.88 -4.70
C THR A 37 6.69 6.71 -3.48
N HIS A 38 6.13 6.20 -2.38
CA HIS A 38 6.85 5.94 -1.14
C HIS A 38 6.56 4.52 -0.69
N ASP A 39 7.45 3.94 0.07
CA ASP A 39 7.24 2.59 0.62
C ASP A 39 6.00 2.56 1.50
N ILE A 40 5.20 1.53 1.33
CA ILE A 40 4.00 1.32 2.13
C ILE A 40 4.30 0.23 3.15
N PRO A 41 4.16 0.52 4.45
CA PRO A 41 4.44 -0.48 5.49
C PRO A 41 3.43 -1.63 5.45
N ASP A 42 3.79 -2.75 6.05
CA ASP A 42 2.91 -3.92 6.13
C ASP A 42 1.56 -3.56 6.75
N TYR A 43 0.52 -4.27 6.34
CA TYR A 43 -0.82 -4.17 6.91
C TYR A 43 -1.36 -2.73 6.88
N SER A 44 -1.27 -2.12 5.71
CA SER A 44 -1.74 -0.75 5.52
C SER A 44 -2.71 -0.65 4.35
N ILE A 45 -3.57 0.34 4.41
CA ILE A 45 -4.43 0.70 3.28
C ILE A 45 -3.97 2.08 2.82
N ALA A 46 -3.61 2.19 1.57
CA ALA A 46 -3.14 3.46 0.98
C ALA A 46 -3.95 3.79 -0.26
N VAL A 47 -4.24 5.06 -0.45
CA VAL A 47 -5.00 5.53 -1.61
C VAL A 47 -4.49 6.88 -2.07
N GLY A 48 -4.76 7.19 -3.31
CA GLY A 48 -4.54 8.53 -3.86
C GLY A 48 -3.29 8.66 -4.71
N SER A 49 -3.07 9.86 -5.19
CA SER A 49 -1.93 10.21 -6.02
C SER A 49 -1.34 11.54 -5.51
N PRO A 50 -0.22 11.52 -4.79
CA PRO A 50 0.52 10.34 -4.34
C PRO A 50 -0.26 9.54 -3.30
N ALA A 51 -0.06 8.23 -3.28
CA ALA A 51 -0.76 7.36 -2.33
C ALA A 51 -0.33 7.66 -0.91
N LYS A 52 -1.32 7.73 -0.01
CA LYS A 52 -1.07 7.96 1.41
C LYS A 52 -1.76 6.88 2.22
N VAL A 53 -1.09 6.44 3.28
CA VAL A 53 -1.67 5.45 4.18
C VAL A 53 -2.80 6.11 4.96
N ILE A 54 -3.99 5.54 4.85
CA ILE A 54 -5.17 6.07 5.52
C ILE A 54 -5.64 5.17 6.67
N LYS A 55 -5.25 3.90 6.65
CA LYS A 55 -5.58 2.96 7.70
C LYS A 55 -4.44 1.99 7.92
N ARG A 56 -4.32 1.50 9.13
CA ARG A 56 -3.39 0.44 9.46
C ARG A 56 -4.11 -0.62 10.30
N TYR A 57 -3.73 -1.87 10.09
CA TYR A 57 -4.30 -2.96 10.85
C TYR A 57 -3.64 -3.05 12.22
N ASN A 58 -4.44 -3.06 13.27
CA ASN A 58 -3.94 -3.21 14.62
C ASN A 58 -3.99 -4.69 15.01
N MET A 59 -2.83 -5.30 15.18
CA MET A 59 -2.72 -6.72 15.50
C MET A 59 -3.30 -7.08 16.86
N GLU A 60 -3.28 -6.15 17.80
CA GLU A 60 -3.81 -6.39 19.13
C GLU A 60 -5.34 -6.37 19.17
N THR A 61 -5.94 -5.38 18.53
CA THR A 61 -7.39 -5.25 18.49
C THR A 61 -8.01 -6.00 17.33
N LYS A 62 -7.18 -6.37 16.35
CA LYS A 62 -7.59 -7.09 15.13
C LYS A 62 -8.60 -6.31 14.31
N ILE A 63 -8.46 -5.01 14.29
CA ILE A 63 -9.29 -4.14 13.45
C ILE A 63 -8.42 -3.15 12.69
N TRP A 64 -8.97 -2.65 11.58
CA TRP A 64 -8.34 -1.59 10.80
C TRP A 64 -8.64 -0.25 11.46
N GLU A 65 -7.59 0.49 11.74
CA GLU A 65 -7.72 1.78 12.41
C GLU A 65 -7.31 2.92 11.50
N LYS A 66 -8.06 3.99 11.57
CA LYS A 66 -7.73 5.22 10.87
C LYS A 66 -6.47 5.83 11.45
N ILE A 67 -5.66 6.37 10.56
CA ILE A 67 -4.48 7.12 10.96
C ILE A 67 -4.81 8.59 11.15
#